data_ab78a0b2e41046d1b8285d7b8edd36fc
#
_entry.id   ab78a0b2e41046d1b8285d7b8edd36fc
#
_cell.length_a   1.000
_cell.length_b   1.000
_cell.length_c   1.000
_cell.angle_alpha   90.00
_cell.angle_beta   90.00
_cell.angle_gamma   90.00
#
_symmetry.space_group_name_H-M   'P 1'
#
loop_
_entity.id
_entity.type
_entity.pdbx_description
1 polymer ?
#
loop_
_entity_poly.entity_id
_entity_poly.type
_entity_poly.pdbx_seq_one_letter_code
_entity_poly.pdbx_strand_id
1 'polypeptide(L)'
;MKKINIIILSLCISLAYTEETKKDFQINKLHVGPNEDAYVASFKASANSFILKEVKIKKPKTRNLKKLRFINDDDEYAIRVFDKNGTEMIAIGIGNPFFATYEHIGYEDRKYMGGPVTSADIEIAIPLEFKPAVFIISKRDSLGKFNDLQEILVP
;
A
#
# COMPACT_ATOMS: atom_id res chain seq x y z
N MET A 1 -64.35 -15.09 -36.45
CA MET A 1 -62.87 -15.11 -36.63
C MET A 1 -62.25 -14.04 -35.73
N LYS A 2 -61.74 -14.42 -34.54
CA LYS A 2 -61.09 -13.49 -33.58
C LYS A 2 -59.61 -13.45 -33.86
N LYS A 3 -59.10 -12.29 -34.23
CA LYS A 3 -57.63 -12.03 -34.40
C LYS A 3 -56.99 -11.87 -33.02
N ILE A 4 -56.12 -12.80 -32.65
CA ILE A 4 -55.30 -12.73 -31.44
C ILE A 4 -54.07 -11.86 -31.78
N ASN A 5 -54.03 -10.67 -31.21
CA ASN A 5 -52.81 -9.83 -31.24
C ASN A 5 -51.86 -10.34 -30.18
N ILE A 6 -50.77 -10.94 -30.61
CA ILE A 6 -49.66 -11.31 -29.77
C ILE A 6 -48.77 -10.05 -29.62
N ILE A 7 -48.83 -9.43 -28.43
CA ILE A 7 -47.90 -8.36 -28.05
C ILE A 7 -46.64 -9.06 -27.56
N ILE A 8 -45.60 -9.02 -28.39
CA ILE A 8 -44.24 -9.43 -27.98
C ILE A 8 -43.67 -8.30 -27.11
N LEU A 9 -43.71 -8.51 -25.79
CA LEU A 9 -43.08 -7.64 -24.83
C LEU A 9 -41.55 -7.93 -24.90
N SER A 10 -40.84 -7.12 -25.68
CA SER A 10 -39.38 -7.16 -25.72
C SER A 10 -38.84 -6.64 -24.39
N LEU A 11 -38.46 -7.56 -23.51
CA LEU A 11 -37.78 -7.25 -22.26
C LEU A 11 -36.31 -6.94 -22.59
N CYS A 12 -36.02 -5.68 -22.85
CA CYS A 12 -34.64 -5.19 -22.92
C CYS A 12 -34.04 -5.27 -21.51
N ILE A 13 -33.42 -6.40 -21.22
CA ILE A 13 -32.52 -6.51 -20.08
C ILE A 13 -31.26 -5.72 -20.47
N SER A 14 -31.21 -4.44 -20.09
CA SER A 14 -29.98 -3.67 -20.07
C SER A 14 -29.11 -4.27 -18.96
N LEU A 15 -28.21 -5.17 -19.37
CA LEU A 15 -27.05 -5.55 -18.57
C LEU A 15 -26.23 -4.26 -18.40
N ALA A 16 -26.47 -3.56 -17.29
CA ALA A 16 -25.54 -2.56 -16.82
C ALA A 16 -24.23 -3.32 -16.50
N TYR A 17 -23.35 -3.39 -17.48
CA TYR A 17 -21.93 -3.63 -17.18
C TYR A 17 -21.50 -2.45 -16.34
N THR A 18 -21.44 -2.66 -15.03
CA THR A 18 -20.59 -1.87 -14.16
C THR A 18 -19.17 -2.14 -14.66
N GLU A 19 -18.68 -1.29 -15.56
CA GLU A 19 -17.26 -1.14 -15.73
C GLU A 19 -16.73 -0.76 -14.33
N GLU A 20 -16.23 -1.75 -13.61
CA GLU A 20 -15.19 -1.49 -12.64
C GLU A 20 -14.12 -0.75 -13.42
N THR A 21 -14.12 0.58 -13.28
CA THR A 21 -12.98 1.39 -13.65
C THR A 21 -11.84 0.86 -12.78
N LYS A 22 -11.11 -0.16 -13.30
CA LYS A 22 -9.75 -0.43 -12.87
C LYS A 22 -9.08 0.93 -12.99
N LYS A 23 -8.93 1.62 -11.85
CA LYS A 23 -8.05 2.76 -11.76
C LYS A 23 -6.72 2.20 -12.22
N ASP A 24 -6.35 2.45 -13.46
CA ASP A 24 -5.01 2.25 -13.95
C ASP A 24 -4.12 3.10 -13.04
N PHE A 25 -3.62 2.48 -11.99
CA PHE A 25 -2.56 3.02 -11.17
C PHE A 25 -1.36 3.12 -12.10
N GLN A 26 -1.26 4.27 -12.78
CA GLN A 26 -0.13 4.52 -13.65
C GLN A 26 1.11 4.39 -12.78
N ILE A 27 1.94 3.40 -13.08
CA ILE A 27 3.22 3.12 -12.41
C ILE A 27 4.05 4.39 -12.22
N ASN A 28 3.89 5.37 -13.12
CA ASN A 28 4.52 6.69 -13.07
C ASN A 28 4.11 7.55 -11.86
N LYS A 29 2.99 7.28 -11.19
CA LYS A 29 2.53 8.05 -10.03
C LYS A 29 3.21 7.67 -8.72
N LEU A 30 3.90 6.52 -8.66
CA LEU A 30 4.71 6.12 -7.50
C LEU A 30 6.14 6.64 -7.54
N HIS A 31 6.47 7.47 -8.51
CA HIS A 31 7.81 8.02 -8.66
C HIS A 31 7.90 9.36 -7.92
N VAL A 32 8.84 9.42 -6.98
CA VAL A 32 9.32 10.69 -6.40
C VAL A 32 10.76 10.84 -6.85
N GLY A 33 11.05 11.95 -7.51
CA GLY A 33 12.42 12.27 -7.93
C GLY A 33 13.35 12.46 -6.72
N PRO A 34 14.66 12.23 -6.86
CA PRO A 34 15.61 12.34 -5.76
C PRO A 34 15.73 13.77 -5.19
N ASN A 35 15.27 14.76 -5.93
CA ASN A 35 15.29 16.18 -5.54
C ASN A 35 13.88 16.75 -5.29
N GLU A 36 12.84 15.93 -5.39
CA GLU A 36 11.47 16.34 -5.18
C GLU A 36 11.08 16.19 -3.72
N ASP A 37 10.22 17.10 -3.26
CA ASP A 37 9.62 16.98 -1.93
C ASP A 37 8.50 15.93 -1.95
N ALA A 38 8.34 15.24 -0.82
CA ALA A 38 7.28 14.26 -0.60
C ALA A 38 6.76 14.35 0.84
N TYR A 39 5.57 13.83 1.10
CA TYR A 39 5.19 13.52 2.46
C TYR A 39 6.05 12.36 2.95
N VAL A 40 6.86 12.59 3.96
CA VAL A 40 7.64 11.56 4.61
C VAL A 40 6.99 11.23 5.95
N ALA A 41 6.41 10.04 6.03
CA ALA A 41 5.80 9.51 7.24
C ALA A 41 6.76 8.56 7.94
N SER A 42 6.95 8.78 9.25
CA SER A 42 7.85 7.99 10.09
C SER A 42 7.05 7.29 11.18
N PHE A 43 7.26 5.97 11.30
CA PHE A 43 6.58 5.13 12.27
C PHE A 43 7.61 4.41 13.16
N LYS A 44 7.25 4.22 14.41
CA LYS A 44 7.84 3.20 15.26
C LYS A 44 6.89 2.02 15.36
N ALA A 45 7.35 0.82 15.03
CA ALA A 45 6.49 -0.34 14.88
C ALA A 45 6.98 -1.51 15.72
N SER A 46 6.05 -2.31 16.19
CA SER A 46 6.19 -3.68 16.66
C SER A 46 5.25 -4.58 15.87
N ALA A 47 5.34 -5.90 16.03
CA ALA A 47 4.55 -6.85 15.25
C ALA A 47 3.03 -6.61 15.29
N ASN A 48 2.52 -5.99 16.35
CA ASN A 48 1.08 -5.76 16.58
C ASN A 48 0.69 -4.28 16.71
N SER A 49 1.64 -3.35 16.60
CA SER A 49 1.35 -1.93 16.83
C SER A 49 2.30 -1.03 16.06
N PHE A 50 1.71 -0.03 15.40
CA PHE A 50 2.42 1.00 14.65
C PHE A 50 2.07 2.37 15.24
N ILE A 51 3.06 3.15 15.58
CA ILE A 51 2.91 4.48 16.15
C ILE A 51 3.47 5.48 15.14
N LEU A 52 2.59 6.33 14.60
CA LEU A 52 3.00 7.44 13.75
C LEU A 52 3.75 8.46 14.60
N LYS A 53 4.99 8.76 14.21
CA LYS A 53 5.83 9.75 14.87
C LYS A 53 5.65 11.13 14.27
N GLU A 54 5.70 11.19 12.95
CA GLU A 54 5.55 12.45 12.22
C GLU A 54 5.19 12.20 10.76
N VAL A 55 4.55 13.20 10.16
CA VAL A 55 4.42 13.36 8.71
C VAL A 55 4.93 14.74 8.36
N LYS A 56 5.95 14.82 7.51
CA LYS A 56 6.55 16.09 7.07
C LYS A 56 6.76 16.13 5.59
N ILE A 57 6.59 17.31 4.99
CA ILE A 57 7.00 17.56 3.62
C ILE A 57 8.49 17.85 3.63
N LYS A 58 9.27 16.97 3.03
CA LYS A 58 10.72 17.09 2.89
C LYS A 58 11.23 16.21 1.75
N LYS A 59 12.47 16.43 1.35
CA LYS A 59 13.16 15.53 0.42
C LYS A 59 13.40 14.18 1.09
N PRO A 60 12.88 13.08 0.52
CA PRO A 60 13.07 11.75 1.08
C PRO A 60 14.53 11.28 0.90
N LYS A 61 15.00 10.46 1.83
CA LYS A 61 16.28 9.79 1.67
C LYS A 61 16.24 8.80 0.52
N THR A 62 17.31 8.62 -0.22
CA THR A 62 17.42 7.65 -1.32
C THR A 62 16.97 6.23 -0.91
N ARG A 63 17.24 5.82 0.34
CA ARG A 63 16.77 4.53 0.88
C ARG A 63 15.25 4.42 0.91
N ASN A 64 14.55 5.52 1.20
CA ASN A 64 13.09 5.55 1.26
C ASN A 64 12.49 5.50 -0.15
N LEU A 65 13.11 6.17 -1.11
CA LEU A 65 12.72 6.11 -2.51
C LEU A 65 12.81 4.70 -3.08
N LYS A 66 13.86 3.95 -2.73
CA LYS A 66 14.01 2.55 -3.13
C LYS A 66 12.93 1.63 -2.55
N LYS A 67 12.27 2.04 -1.46
CA LYS A 67 11.16 1.31 -0.84
C LYS A 67 9.80 1.75 -1.34
N LEU A 68 9.73 2.85 -2.11
CA LEU A 68 8.48 3.29 -2.71
C LEU A 68 8.14 2.38 -3.88
N ARG A 69 7.33 1.37 -3.61
CA ARG A 69 6.91 0.36 -4.57
C ARG A 69 5.53 -0.17 -4.25
N PHE A 70 4.88 -0.70 -5.26
CA PHE A 70 3.64 -1.45 -5.07
C PHE A 70 3.85 -2.70 -4.22
N ILE A 71 2.75 -3.20 -3.68
CA ILE A 71 2.73 -4.48 -2.98
C ILE A 71 3.11 -5.60 -3.94
N ASN A 72 4.00 -6.49 -3.50
CA ASN A 72 4.35 -7.72 -4.20
C ASN A 72 4.12 -8.95 -3.31
N ASP A 73 4.41 -10.13 -3.84
CA ASP A 73 4.15 -11.40 -3.16
C ASP A 73 5.03 -11.62 -1.91
N ASP A 74 6.19 -10.96 -1.84
CA ASP A 74 7.11 -11.06 -0.71
C ASP A 74 6.78 -10.10 0.45
N ASP A 75 5.78 -9.23 0.26
CA ASP A 75 5.41 -8.29 1.32
C ASP A 75 4.49 -8.95 2.35
N GLU A 76 4.96 -9.04 3.59
CA GLU A 76 4.14 -9.46 4.73
C GLU A 76 3.30 -8.30 5.29
N TYR A 77 3.78 -7.08 5.16
CA TYR A 77 3.09 -5.88 5.62
C TYR A 77 2.95 -4.87 4.50
N ALA A 78 1.87 -4.10 4.56
CA ALA A 78 1.59 -2.99 3.67
C ALA A 78 1.07 -1.78 4.45
N ILE A 79 1.33 -0.59 3.91
CA ILE A 79 0.73 0.66 4.37
C ILE A 79 -0.15 1.19 3.25
N ARG A 80 -1.45 1.23 3.48
CA ARG A 80 -2.45 1.78 2.58
C ARG A 80 -2.74 3.22 3.00
N VAL A 81 -2.76 4.12 2.04
CA VAL A 81 -2.92 5.57 2.26
C VAL A 81 -4.27 6.00 1.74
N PHE A 82 -5.05 6.64 2.59
CA PHE A 82 -6.38 7.13 2.26
C PHE A 82 -6.43 8.66 2.36
N ASP A 83 -7.24 9.25 1.52
CA ASP A 83 -7.57 10.66 1.58
C ASP A 83 -8.67 10.93 2.65
N LYS A 84 -9.00 12.21 2.83
CA LYS A 84 -10.04 12.65 3.77
C LYS A 84 -11.46 12.16 3.41
N ASN A 85 -11.68 11.67 2.19
CA ASN A 85 -12.97 11.15 1.74
C ASN A 85 -13.06 9.63 1.92
N GLY A 86 -12.01 8.99 2.47
CA GLY A 86 -11.93 7.54 2.62
C GLY A 86 -11.59 6.82 1.31
N THR A 87 -11.04 7.53 0.30
CA THR A 87 -10.60 6.92 -0.94
C THR A 87 -9.17 6.43 -0.79
N GLU A 88 -8.93 5.15 -1.10
CA GLU A 88 -7.57 4.61 -1.15
C GLU A 88 -6.80 5.24 -2.31
N MET A 89 -5.70 5.90 -1.98
CA MET A 89 -4.86 6.60 -2.94
C MET A 89 -3.72 5.73 -3.43
N ILE A 90 -3.09 4.99 -2.52
CA ILE A 90 -1.91 4.18 -2.79
C ILE A 90 -1.76 3.10 -1.72
N ALA A 91 -1.21 1.95 -2.10
CA ALA A 91 -0.79 0.89 -1.18
C ALA A 91 0.70 0.58 -1.40
N ILE A 92 1.49 0.67 -0.33
CA ILE A 92 2.95 0.52 -0.34
C ILE A 92 3.32 -0.76 0.39
N GLY A 93 4.01 -1.67 -0.29
CA GLY A 93 4.57 -2.86 0.33
C GLY A 93 5.83 -2.51 1.14
N ILE A 94 5.93 -3.00 2.37
CA ILE A 94 7.06 -2.72 3.26
C ILE A 94 7.84 -3.97 3.68
N GLY A 95 7.57 -5.12 3.04
CA GLY A 95 8.22 -6.39 3.35
C GLY A 95 7.85 -6.89 4.75
N ASN A 96 8.82 -7.56 5.40
CA ASN A 96 8.75 -7.88 6.82
C ASN A 96 9.69 -6.95 7.60
N PRO A 97 9.19 -5.87 8.24
CA PRO A 97 10.03 -4.94 8.97
C PRO A 97 10.59 -5.53 10.28
N PHE A 98 10.07 -6.67 10.72
CA PHE A 98 10.47 -7.35 11.96
C PHE A 98 11.46 -8.50 11.73
N PHE A 99 12.06 -8.55 10.55
CA PHE A 99 13.17 -9.47 10.25
C PHE A 99 14.36 -8.67 9.71
N ALA A 100 15.41 -8.56 10.53
CA ALA A 100 16.63 -7.88 10.12
C ALA A 100 17.53 -8.85 9.35
N THR A 101 17.99 -8.42 8.18
CA THR A 101 18.97 -9.15 7.38
C THR A 101 20.29 -8.36 7.38
N TYR A 102 21.39 -9.03 7.72
CA TYR A 102 22.72 -8.47 7.73
C TYR A 102 23.57 -9.17 6.69
N GLU A 103 24.28 -8.39 5.88
CA GLU A 103 25.29 -8.92 4.99
C GLU A 103 26.61 -9.10 5.78
N HIS A 104 27.12 -10.32 5.79
CA HIS A 104 28.38 -10.64 6.48
C HIS A 104 29.52 -10.56 5.46
N ILE A 105 30.27 -9.47 5.52
CA ILE A 105 31.45 -9.28 4.65
C ILE A 105 32.61 -10.11 5.22
N GLY A 106 33.14 -11.04 4.42
CA GLY A 106 34.33 -11.83 4.77
C GLY A 106 34.09 -13.28 5.22
N TYR A 107 32.85 -13.75 5.17
CA TYR A 107 32.51 -15.16 5.41
C TYR A 107 31.87 -15.75 4.15
N GLU A 108 32.65 -16.56 3.42
CA GLU A 108 32.21 -17.12 2.13
C GLU A 108 31.03 -18.06 2.25
N ASP A 109 30.91 -18.77 3.40
CA ASP A 109 29.88 -19.81 3.62
C ASP A 109 28.52 -19.27 4.10
N ARG A 110 28.46 -18.03 4.60
CA ARG A 110 27.20 -17.39 5.10
C ARG A 110 27.13 -15.94 4.71
N LYS A 111 26.75 -15.70 3.47
CA LYS A 111 26.68 -14.36 2.90
C LYS A 111 25.65 -13.46 3.59
N TYR A 112 24.57 -14.06 4.10
CA TYR A 112 23.49 -13.35 4.77
C TYR A 112 23.18 -14.00 6.11
N MET A 113 23.11 -13.21 7.15
CA MET A 113 22.60 -13.58 8.45
C MET A 113 21.38 -12.70 8.74
N GLY A 114 20.37 -13.26 9.38
CA GLY A 114 19.17 -12.53 9.73
C GLY A 114 18.50 -13.11 10.95
N GLY A 115 17.59 -12.33 11.52
CA GLY A 115 16.83 -12.77 12.67
C GLY A 115 15.66 -11.84 12.97
N PRO A 116 14.71 -12.33 13.79
CA PRO A 116 13.58 -11.53 14.20
C PRO A 116 14.04 -10.37 15.09
N VAL A 117 13.40 -9.21 14.90
CA VAL A 117 13.55 -8.02 15.74
C VAL A 117 12.20 -7.65 16.33
N THR A 118 12.20 -7.14 17.55
CA THR A 118 10.97 -6.80 18.29
C THR A 118 10.38 -5.47 17.88
N SER A 119 11.19 -4.58 17.31
CA SER A 119 10.75 -3.26 16.86
C SER A 119 11.51 -2.80 15.61
N ALA A 120 10.87 -1.95 14.84
CA ALA A 120 11.45 -1.36 13.63
C ALA A 120 11.08 0.13 13.52
N ASP A 121 11.99 0.91 12.96
CA ASP A 121 11.70 2.27 12.50
C ASP A 121 11.42 2.21 10.99
N ILE A 122 10.20 2.62 10.62
CA ILE A 122 9.72 2.58 9.25
C ILE A 122 9.54 4.01 8.77
N GLU A 123 10.12 4.32 7.63
CA GLU A 123 9.97 5.63 6.98
C GLU A 123 9.54 5.38 5.54
N ILE A 124 8.40 5.97 5.14
CA ILE A 124 7.86 5.90 3.78
C ILE A 124 7.78 7.29 3.18
N ALA A 125 7.94 7.36 1.86
CA ALA A 125 7.74 8.57 1.08
C ALA A 125 6.44 8.43 0.29
N ILE A 126 5.63 9.49 0.26
CA ILE A 126 4.35 9.54 -0.46
C ILE A 126 4.40 10.77 -1.36
N PRO A 127 4.16 10.64 -2.67
CA PRO A 127 4.12 11.79 -3.58
C PRO A 127 3.15 12.86 -3.09
N LEU A 128 3.45 14.13 -3.32
CA LEU A 128 2.66 15.28 -2.82
C LEU A 128 1.23 15.32 -3.38
N GLU A 129 0.99 14.67 -4.51
CA GLU A 129 -0.35 14.56 -5.10
C GLU A 129 -1.31 13.75 -4.21
N PHE A 130 -0.79 12.80 -3.42
CA PHE A 130 -1.54 11.98 -2.49
C PHE A 130 -1.54 12.63 -1.10
N LYS A 131 -2.59 13.38 -0.79
CA LYS A 131 -2.72 14.05 0.51
C LYS A 131 -3.18 13.04 1.57
N PRO A 132 -2.28 12.47 2.36
CA PRO A 132 -2.63 11.44 3.32
C PRO A 132 -3.50 12.01 4.44
N ALA A 133 -4.60 11.34 4.75
CA ALA A 133 -5.44 11.64 5.91
C ALA A 133 -5.51 10.44 6.87
N VAL A 134 -5.42 9.23 6.33
CA VAL A 134 -5.45 8.00 7.12
C VAL A 134 -4.43 7.01 6.56
N PHE A 135 -3.72 6.34 7.44
CA PHE A 135 -2.93 5.16 7.13
C PHE A 135 -3.63 3.91 7.65
N ILE A 136 -3.79 2.91 6.83
CA ILE A 136 -4.21 1.57 7.26
C ILE A 136 -3.01 0.64 7.13
N ILE A 137 -2.61 0.07 8.26
CA ILE A 137 -1.57 -0.95 8.30
C ILE A 137 -2.25 -2.29 8.06
N SER A 138 -1.77 -3.03 7.07
CA SER A 138 -2.31 -4.34 6.74
C SER A 138 -1.21 -5.39 6.83
N LYS A 139 -1.58 -6.59 7.22
CA LYS A 139 -0.69 -7.76 7.31
C LYS A 139 -1.23 -8.88 6.45
N ARG A 140 -0.34 -9.55 5.72
CA ARG A 140 -0.67 -10.72 4.91
C ARG A 140 -0.87 -11.95 5.80
N ASP A 141 -1.95 -12.68 5.59
CA ASP A 141 -2.23 -13.95 6.25
C ASP A 141 -1.58 -15.14 5.52
N SER A 142 -1.78 -16.33 6.06
CA SER A 142 -1.26 -17.56 5.49
C SER A 142 -1.87 -17.95 4.13
N LEU A 143 -2.99 -17.34 3.75
CA LEU A 143 -3.66 -17.51 2.47
C LEU A 143 -3.23 -16.46 1.43
N GLY A 144 -2.32 -15.57 1.80
CA GLY A 144 -1.81 -14.51 0.93
C GLY A 144 -2.69 -13.26 0.88
N LYS A 145 -3.75 -13.17 1.70
CA LYS A 145 -4.66 -12.03 1.75
C LYS A 145 -4.20 -11.01 2.78
N PHE A 146 -4.26 -9.72 2.42
CA PHE A 146 -4.03 -8.65 3.39
C PHE A 146 -5.26 -8.40 4.25
N ASN A 147 -5.06 -8.39 5.56
CA ASN A 147 -6.06 -8.05 6.57
C ASN A 147 -5.61 -6.78 7.29
N ASP A 148 -6.55 -5.89 7.53
CA ASP A 148 -6.28 -4.63 8.21
C ASP A 148 -6.00 -4.87 9.69
N LEU A 149 -4.88 -4.34 10.15
CA LEU A 149 -4.35 -4.52 11.49
C LEU A 149 -4.60 -3.29 12.34
N GLN A 150 -4.42 -2.11 11.76
CA GLN A 150 -4.52 -0.86 12.49
C GLN A 150 -4.82 0.31 11.55
N GLU A 151 -5.68 1.21 12.00
CA GLU A 151 -5.93 2.50 11.39
C GLU A 151 -5.21 3.60 12.19
N ILE A 152 -4.59 4.55 11.49
CA ILE A 152 -3.83 5.66 12.07
C ILE A 152 -4.23 6.95 11.36
N LEU A 153 -4.81 7.89 12.10
CA LEU A 153 -5.14 9.21 11.57
C LEU A 153 -3.87 10.05 11.41
N VAL A 154 -3.81 10.80 10.32
CA VAL A 154 -2.77 11.82 10.09
C VAL A 154 -3.24 13.12 10.75
N PRO A 155 -2.45 13.72 11.65
CA PRO A 155 -2.83 14.95 12.36
C PRO A 155 -2.90 16.17 11.42
#